data_1fce40f75e14a7c05797d4874aaf312f
#
_entry.id   1fce40f75e14a7c05797d4874aaf312f
#
_cell.length_a   1.000
_cell.length_b   1.000
_cell.length_c   1.000
_cell.angle_alpha   90.00
_cell.angle_beta   90.00
_cell.angle_gamma   90.00
#
_symmetry.space_group_name_H-M   'P 1'
#
loop_
_entity.id
_entity.type
_entity.pdbx_description
1 polymer ?
#
loop_
_entity_poly.entity_id
_entity_poly.type
_entity_poly.pdbx_seq_one_letter_code
_entity_poly.pdbx_strand_id
1 'polypeptide(L)'
;MRFNSAEELGYVIITDYVKANTGEDVSDVIQKVIDENPNRTIFFPDGEYILAKSIMTPAAPEKSVALKLSNYAILRASADWNSDEAMVRLGAIHSANDINTPGSNYFFEGGIIDGNNVANGLSIDGGRETAVRYVSIKRTFIGLYIKYGVNNCSSDCDIDTVNIVGNGKPGSIGLLIDACDNTLTNMRIASVQIGVKVNHASNFFRNIHPLFIYEPELVDHYQESYGFYDTSSGNWYDMCYSDQFATAFYMGPRTMNIYDICRSFWYSPAGNKQVGFEAAGQFNSVLKSCEINFRFPKVDGKYITVAKEGGTGSIDTPLVNDELCKDDTYKKYTKGNVTWRPKSH
;
A
#
# COMPACT_ATOMS: atom_id res chain seq x y z
N MET A 1 18.21 23.06 -28.40
CA MET A 1 17.57 22.10 -29.34
C MET A 1 16.08 22.12 -29.04
N ARG A 2 15.20 22.35 -29.98
CA ARG A 2 13.73 22.24 -29.78
C ARG A 2 13.32 20.91 -30.36
N PHE A 3 12.74 20.03 -29.52
CA PHE A 3 12.10 18.81 -29.98
C PHE A 3 10.77 19.16 -30.63
N ASN A 4 10.50 18.67 -31.82
CA ASN A 4 9.33 19.01 -32.60
C ASN A 4 8.19 17.99 -32.50
N SER A 5 8.44 16.80 -31.88
CA SER A 5 7.45 15.78 -31.71
C SER A 5 7.66 14.98 -30.40
N ALA A 6 6.60 14.33 -29.91
CA ALA A 6 6.66 13.41 -28.78
C ALA A 6 7.57 12.21 -29.08
N GLU A 7 7.61 11.76 -30.34
CA GLU A 7 8.45 10.65 -30.79
C GLU A 7 9.94 10.95 -30.63
N GLU A 8 10.38 12.19 -30.92
CA GLU A 8 11.78 12.64 -30.68
C GLU A 8 12.16 12.60 -29.20
N LEU A 9 11.17 12.71 -28.29
CA LEU A 9 11.34 12.59 -26.84
C LEU A 9 11.29 11.12 -26.36
N GLY A 10 11.03 10.16 -27.23
CA GLY A 10 10.90 8.76 -26.91
C GLY A 10 9.52 8.34 -26.39
N TYR A 11 8.52 9.21 -26.48
CA TYR A 11 7.14 8.89 -26.10
C TYR A 11 6.38 8.24 -27.25
N VAL A 12 5.52 7.27 -26.89
CA VAL A 12 4.44 6.75 -27.72
C VAL A 12 3.13 7.27 -27.14
N ILE A 13 2.37 8.01 -27.91
CA ILE A 13 1.13 8.62 -27.43
C ILE A 13 -0.01 7.65 -27.70
N ILE A 14 -0.70 7.20 -26.63
CA ILE A 14 -1.73 6.15 -26.76
C ILE A 14 -2.93 6.60 -27.60
N THR A 15 -3.25 7.90 -27.65
CA THR A 15 -4.36 8.42 -28.45
C THR A 15 -4.11 8.41 -29.96
N ASP A 16 -2.91 8.08 -30.41
CA ASP A 16 -2.63 7.81 -31.84
C ASP A 16 -3.17 6.44 -32.26
N TYR A 17 -3.52 5.57 -31.30
CA TYR A 17 -4.01 4.20 -31.53
C TYR A 17 -5.44 3.98 -31.03
N VAL A 18 -5.85 4.65 -29.94
CA VAL A 18 -7.19 4.53 -29.34
C VAL A 18 -7.78 5.91 -29.06
N LYS A 19 -9.09 5.99 -29.05
CA LYS A 19 -9.80 7.20 -28.60
C LYS A 19 -10.17 7.06 -27.13
N ALA A 20 -9.88 8.08 -26.34
CA ALA A 20 -10.38 8.20 -24.98
C ALA A 20 -11.88 8.54 -24.96
N ASN A 21 -12.55 8.29 -23.83
CA ASN A 21 -13.93 8.67 -23.55
C ASN A 21 -14.99 8.03 -24.50
N THR A 22 -14.70 6.88 -25.09
CA THR A 22 -15.66 6.17 -25.94
C THR A 22 -16.60 5.27 -25.17
N GLY A 23 -16.21 4.84 -23.96
CA GLY A 23 -16.90 3.82 -23.20
C GLY A 23 -16.65 2.38 -23.70
N GLU A 24 -15.84 2.22 -24.74
CA GLU A 24 -15.49 0.93 -25.34
C GLU A 24 -14.21 0.37 -24.68
N ASP A 25 -14.09 -0.97 -24.61
CA ASP A 25 -12.89 -1.65 -24.18
C ASP A 25 -11.73 -1.40 -25.15
N VAL A 26 -10.61 -0.92 -24.60
CA VAL A 26 -9.39 -0.63 -25.37
C VAL A 26 -8.21 -1.48 -24.91
N SER A 27 -8.43 -2.48 -24.06
CA SER A 27 -7.39 -3.32 -23.45
C SER A 27 -6.44 -3.94 -24.47
N ASP A 28 -7.00 -4.61 -25.49
CA ASP A 28 -6.21 -5.35 -26.47
C ASP A 28 -5.36 -4.42 -27.35
N VAL A 29 -5.87 -3.22 -27.65
CA VAL A 29 -5.09 -2.22 -28.42
C VAL A 29 -3.98 -1.64 -27.58
N ILE A 30 -4.26 -1.28 -26.33
CA ILE A 30 -3.22 -0.79 -25.39
C ILE A 30 -2.14 -1.85 -25.18
N GLN A 31 -2.53 -3.12 -24.96
CA GLN A 31 -1.56 -4.21 -24.81
C GLN A 31 -0.67 -4.36 -26.03
N LYS A 32 -1.27 -4.30 -27.22
CA LYS A 32 -0.51 -4.36 -28.49
C LYS A 32 0.49 -3.20 -28.60
N VAL A 33 0.10 -1.98 -28.24
CA VAL A 33 1.01 -0.82 -28.25
C VAL A 33 2.16 -1.02 -27.26
N ILE A 34 1.91 -1.58 -26.08
CA ILE A 34 2.97 -1.92 -25.11
C ILE A 34 3.95 -2.94 -25.71
N ASP A 35 3.43 -4.02 -26.31
CA ASP A 35 4.24 -5.13 -26.83
C ASP A 35 5.10 -4.71 -28.05
N GLU A 36 4.58 -3.83 -28.89
CA GLU A 36 5.25 -3.35 -30.11
C GLU A 36 6.25 -2.21 -29.85
N ASN A 37 6.27 -1.62 -28.66
CA ASN A 37 7.13 -0.49 -28.32
C ASN A 37 8.04 -0.75 -27.12
N PRO A 38 8.95 -1.75 -27.19
CA PRO A 38 9.88 -2.05 -26.10
C PRO A 38 10.82 -0.85 -25.85
N ASN A 39 11.18 -0.66 -24.59
CA ASN A 39 12.10 0.39 -24.13
C ASN A 39 11.60 1.81 -24.43
N ARG A 40 10.28 2.01 -24.45
CA ARG A 40 9.63 3.30 -24.65
C ARG A 40 8.76 3.68 -23.44
N THR A 41 8.42 4.95 -23.39
CA THR A 41 7.38 5.46 -22.49
C THR A 41 6.07 5.58 -23.24
N ILE A 42 5.06 4.85 -22.82
CA ILE A 42 3.69 4.96 -23.32
C ILE A 42 2.99 6.07 -22.52
N PHE A 43 2.61 7.14 -23.18
CA PHE A 43 1.95 8.27 -22.54
C PHE A 43 0.45 8.26 -22.82
N PHE A 44 -0.32 8.40 -21.73
CA PHE A 44 -1.79 8.48 -21.74
C PHE A 44 -2.21 9.94 -21.50
N PRO A 45 -2.66 10.68 -22.53
CA PRO A 45 -3.30 11.99 -22.35
C PRO A 45 -4.57 11.89 -21.51
N ASP A 46 -5.09 13.06 -21.08
CA ASP A 46 -6.34 13.14 -20.33
C ASP A 46 -7.48 12.42 -21.05
N GLY A 47 -8.29 11.73 -20.28
CA GLY A 47 -9.46 11.00 -20.76
C GLY A 47 -9.62 9.65 -20.06
N GLU A 48 -10.72 8.99 -20.34
CA GLU A 48 -11.05 7.68 -19.78
C GLU A 48 -10.80 6.58 -20.80
N TYR A 49 -10.10 5.54 -20.33
CA TYR A 49 -9.73 4.36 -21.09
C TYR A 49 -10.32 3.13 -20.37
N ILE A 50 -11.32 2.48 -20.96
CA ILE A 50 -11.97 1.32 -20.36
C ILE A 50 -11.13 0.07 -20.60
N LEU A 51 -10.89 -0.69 -19.54
CA LEU A 51 -10.16 -1.96 -19.56
C LEU A 51 -11.09 -3.10 -19.15
N ALA A 52 -11.34 -4.05 -20.05
CA ALA A 52 -12.01 -5.31 -19.73
C ALA A 52 -11.02 -6.44 -19.36
N LYS A 53 -9.72 -6.23 -19.62
CA LYS A 53 -8.63 -7.16 -19.32
C LYS A 53 -7.43 -6.40 -18.74
N SER A 54 -6.58 -7.11 -18.00
CA SER A 54 -5.31 -6.57 -17.55
C SER A 54 -4.43 -6.12 -18.71
N ILE A 55 -3.77 -4.98 -18.55
CA ILE A 55 -2.62 -4.59 -19.36
C ILE A 55 -1.35 -4.90 -18.58
N MET A 56 -0.30 -5.37 -19.29
CA MET A 56 0.91 -5.85 -18.66
C MET A 56 2.15 -5.35 -19.41
N THR A 57 3.15 -4.87 -18.66
CA THR A 57 4.46 -4.59 -19.24
C THR A 57 5.17 -5.89 -19.59
N PRO A 58 6.12 -5.89 -20.57
CA PRO A 58 6.81 -7.11 -20.99
C PRO A 58 7.52 -7.81 -19.82
N ALA A 59 7.45 -9.14 -19.80
CA ALA A 59 8.16 -9.94 -18.81
C ALA A 59 9.68 -9.98 -19.01
N ALA A 60 10.16 -9.70 -20.22
CA ALA A 60 11.57 -9.71 -20.54
C ALA A 60 12.23 -8.41 -20.06
N PRO A 61 13.25 -8.47 -19.16
CA PRO A 61 13.86 -7.27 -18.59
C PRO A 61 14.43 -6.29 -19.64
N GLU A 62 14.97 -6.81 -20.72
CA GLU A 62 15.50 -6.00 -21.83
C GLU A 62 14.41 -5.26 -22.64
N LYS A 63 13.14 -5.51 -22.34
CA LYS A 63 11.99 -4.88 -22.98
C LYS A 63 11.19 -4.03 -21.99
N SER A 64 11.87 -3.34 -21.10
CA SER A 64 11.23 -2.44 -20.12
C SER A 64 10.33 -1.42 -20.82
N VAL A 65 9.18 -1.16 -20.23
CA VAL A 65 8.22 -0.15 -20.70
C VAL A 65 7.81 0.72 -19.50
N ALA A 66 7.80 2.03 -19.69
CA ALA A 66 7.23 2.96 -18.74
C ALA A 66 5.80 3.34 -19.16
N LEU A 67 4.87 3.32 -18.21
CA LEU A 67 3.50 3.82 -18.38
C LEU A 67 3.39 5.16 -17.66
N LYS A 68 3.14 6.23 -18.42
CA LYS A 68 3.00 7.58 -17.88
C LYS A 68 1.63 8.16 -18.22
N LEU A 69 0.90 8.55 -17.20
CA LEU A 69 -0.45 9.10 -17.33
C LEU A 69 -0.43 10.59 -16.99
N SER A 70 -1.19 11.39 -17.73
CA SER A 70 -1.49 12.75 -17.31
C SER A 70 -2.43 12.74 -16.10
N ASN A 71 -2.60 13.88 -15.42
CA ASN A 71 -3.35 13.96 -14.17
C ASN A 71 -4.80 13.46 -14.26
N TYR A 72 -5.44 13.62 -15.43
CA TYR A 72 -6.81 13.22 -15.68
C TYR A 72 -6.94 12.05 -16.67
N ALA A 73 -5.86 11.33 -16.91
CA ALA A 73 -5.94 10.05 -17.59
C ALA A 73 -6.45 9.00 -16.60
N ILE A 74 -7.53 8.32 -16.93
CA ILE A 74 -8.21 7.33 -16.08
C ILE A 74 -8.20 5.99 -16.80
N LEU A 75 -7.52 5.01 -16.22
CA LEU A 75 -7.68 3.60 -16.59
C LEU A 75 -8.81 3.05 -15.72
N ARG A 76 -9.96 2.74 -16.32
CA ARG A 76 -11.13 2.25 -15.60
C ARG A 76 -11.47 0.82 -15.96
N ALA A 77 -11.72 -0.02 -14.95
CA ALA A 77 -12.24 -1.36 -15.18
C ALA A 77 -13.65 -1.33 -15.82
N SER A 78 -13.85 -2.16 -16.84
CA SER A 78 -15.19 -2.44 -17.35
C SER A 78 -16.08 -3.00 -16.24
N ALA A 79 -17.38 -2.75 -16.32
CA ALA A 79 -18.34 -3.35 -15.39
C ALA A 79 -18.36 -4.90 -15.46
N ASP A 80 -17.97 -5.46 -16.59
CA ASP A 80 -17.89 -6.91 -16.84
C ASP A 80 -16.50 -7.49 -16.48
N TRP A 81 -15.67 -6.74 -15.73
CA TRP A 81 -14.36 -7.23 -15.28
C TRP A 81 -14.52 -8.56 -14.54
N ASN A 82 -13.82 -9.59 -15.01
CA ASN A 82 -13.89 -10.93 -14.45
C ASN A 82 -12.49 -11.54 -14.32
N SER A 83 -11.67 -10.94 -13.46
CA SER A 83 -10.32 -11.43 -13.16
C SER A 83 -9.92 -11.04 -11.74
N ASP A 84 -9.22 -11.93 -11.04
CA ASP A 84 -8.59 -11.65 -9.76
C ASP A 84 -7.24 -10.92 -9.92
N GLU A 85 -6.74 -10.79 -11.14
CA GLU A 85 -5.50 -10.06 -11.43
C GLU A 85 -5.72 -8.55 -11.41
N ALA A 86 -4.66 -7.78 -11.20
CA ALA A 86 -4.72 -6.33 -11.24
C ALA A 86 -4.98 -5.81 -12.67
N MET A 87 -5.62 -4.64 -12.76
CA MET A 87 -5.85 -3.96 -14.03
C MET A 87 -4.55 -3.63 -14.76
N VAL A 88 -3.53 -3.22 -14.00
CA VAL A 88 -2.19 -2.91 -14.52
C VAL A 88 -1.18 -3.80 -13.83
N ARG A 89 -0.36 -4.51 -14.62
CA ARG A 89 0.63 -5.44 -14.11
C ARG A 89 2.01 -5.03 -14.62
N LEU A 90 2.93 -4.78 -13.69
CA LEU A 90 4.31 -4.39 -14.00
C LEU A 90 5.21 -5.62 -13.90
N GLY A 91 5.80 -6.02 -15.04
CA GLY A 91 6.53 -7.26 -15.16
C GLY A 91 5.61 -8.48 -15.24
N ALA A 92 6.18 -9.66 -15.05
CA ALA A 92 5.42 -10.91 -14.95
C ALA A 92 6.01 -11.80 -13.87
N ILE A 93 5.17 -12.64 -13.27
CA ILE A 93 5.55 -13.53 -12.17
C ILE A 93 6.75 -14.45 -12.47
N HIS A 94 7.03 -14.69 -13.73
CA HIS A 94 8.17 -15.50 -14.22
C HIS A 94 9.34 -14.65 -14.70
N SER A 95 9.31 -13.31 -14.56
CA SER A 95 10.43 -12.45 -14.96
C SER A 95 11.72 -12.90 -14.28
N ALA A 96 12.79 -12.94 -15.04
CA ALA A 96 14.12 -13.11 -14.47
C ALA A 96 14.48 -11.84 -13.68
N ASN A 97 15.10 -12.04 -12.53
CA ASN A 97 15.57 -10.95 -11.69
C ASN A 97 17.09 -10.95 -11.67
N ASP A 98 17.66 -10.41 -12.70
CA ASP A 98 19.11 -10.23 -12.78
C ASP A 98 19.46 -8.75 -12.54
N ILE A 99 20.15 -8.50 -11.45
CA ILE A 99 20.60 -7.17 -11.06
C ILE A 99 21.45 -6.46 -12.13
N ASN A 100 22.10 -7.23 -12.99
CA ASN A 100 23.01 -6.71 -14.01
C ASN A 100 22.33 -6.53 -15.38
N THR A 101 21.11 -7.03 -15.55
CA THR A 101 20.41 -6.93 -16.82
C THR A 101 19.72 -5.57 -16.95
N PRO A 102 20.10 -4.71 -17.90
CA PRO A 102 19.40 -3.46 -18.18
C PRO A 102 17.95 -3.73 -18.56
N GLY A 103 17.06 -2.81 -18.17
CA GLY A 103 15.64 -2.88 -18.51
C GLY A 103 14.81 -3.74 -17.58
N SER A 104 15.37 -4.22 -16.46
CA SER A 104 14.58 -4.85 -15.39
C SER A 104 13.67 -3.85 -14.65
N ASN A 105 13.89 -2.56 -14.85
CA ASN A 105 13.11 -1.47 -14.24
C ASN A 105 11.81 -1.24 -15.01
N TYR A 106 10.69 -1.22 -14.28
CA TYR A 106 9.41 -0.78 -14.82
C TYR A 106 8.99 0.51 -14.14
N PHE A 107 8.24 1.35 -14.86
CA PHE A 107 7.77 2.62 -14.31
C PHE A 107 6.28 2.79 -14.55
N PHE A 108 5.57 3.20 -13.51
CA PHE A 108 4.21 3.70 -13.61
C PHE A 108 4.12 5.06 -12.92
N GLU A 109 3.73 6.08 -13.64
CA GLU A 109 3.69 7.45 -13.13
C GLU A 109 2.39 8.16 -13.51
N GLY A 110 1.77 8.76 -12.50
CA GLY A 110 0.63 9.68 -12.68
C GLY A 110 -0.73 9.02 -12.86
N GLY A 111 -1.74 9.83 -13.07
CA GLY A 111 -3.09 9.46 -13.42
C GLY A 111 -3.91 8.73 -12.36
N ILE A 112 -4.97 8.11 -12.82
CA ILE A 112 -5.96 7.43 -11.99
C ILE A 112 -6.17 6.00 -12.49
N ILE A 113 -6.06 5.03 -11.58
CA ILE A 113 -6.52 3.65 -11.80
C ILE A 113 -7.84 3.50 -11.03
N ASP A 114 -8.91 3.21 -11.73
CA ASP A 114 -10.25 3.11 -11.17
C ASP A 114 -10.81 1.69 -11.34
N GLY A 115 -10.79 0.92 -10.26
CA GLY A 115 -11.25 -0.46 -10.22
C GLY A 115 -12.77 -0.64 -10.36
N ASN A 116 -13.54 0.45 -10.44
CA ASN A 116 -14.99 0.43 -10.62
C ASN A 116 -15.73 -0.48 -9.63
N ASN A 117 -15.18 -0.72 -8.43
CA ASN A 117 -15.61 -1.67 -7.39
C ASN A 117 -15.55 -3.16 -7.78
N VAL A 118 -15.00 -3.52 -8.91
CA VAL A 118 -14.95 -4.90 -9.45
C VAL A 118 -13.55 -5.44 -9.67
N ALA A 119 -12.52 -4.59 -9.71
CA ALA A 119 -11.17 -4.98 -10.05
C ALA A 119 -10.14 -4.66 -8.94
N ASN A 120 -8.99 -5.33 -8.99
CA ASN A 120 -7.76 -4.94 -8.30
C ASN A 120 -7.02 -3.87 -9.11
N GLY A 121 -6.27 -2.99 -8.45
CA GLY A 121 -5.67 -1.82 -9.08
C GLY A 121 -4.40 -2.12 -9.86
N LEU A 122 -3.25 -2.05 -9.19
CA LEU A 122 -1.93 -2.21 -9.77
C LEU A 122 -1.16 -3.32 -9.08
N SER A 123 -0.39 -4.12 -9.83
CA SER A 123 0.54 -5.08 -9.25
C SER A 123 1.95 -4.98 -9.85
N ILE A 124 2.94 -5.32 -9.03
CA ILE A 124 4.32 -5.56 -9.46
C ILE A 124 4.53 -7.06 -9.38
N ASP A 125 4.62 -7.71 -10.54
CA ASP A 125 4.55 -9.16 -10.70
C ASP A 125 5.94 -9.83 -10.84
N GLY A 126 6.95 -9.36 -10.12
CA GLY A 126 8.32 -9.86 -10.24
C GLY A 126 9.23 -8.85 -10.96
N GLY A 127 8.90 -7.58 -10.88
CA GLY A 127 9.70 -6.47 -11.41
C GLY A 127 10.67 -5.94 -10.35
N ARG A 128 11.97 -6.17 -10.51
CA ARG A 128 12.98 -5.55 -9.69
C ARG A 128 13.19 -4.09 -10.07
N GLU A 129 13.56 -3.25 -9.07
CA GLU A 129 13.84 -1.81 -9.28
C GLU A 129 12.68 -1.05 -9.93
N THR A 130 11.44 -1.50 -9.68
CA THR A 130 10.22 -0.88 -10.23
C THR A 130 9.87 0.38 -9.47
N ALA A 131 9.50 1.45 -10.19
CA ALA A 131 9.02 2.69 -9.58
C ALA A 131 7.53 2.92 -9.87
N VAL A 132 6.76 3.27 -8.82
CA VAL A 132 5.35 3.67 -8.92
C VAL A 132 5.18 5.00 -8.19
N ARG A 133 4.78 6.06 -8.90
CA ARG A 133 4.76 7.41 -8.35
C ARG A 133 3.55 8.24 -8.80
N TYR A 134 3.05 9.08 -7.88
CA TYR A 134 2.02 10.08 -8.16
C TYR A 134 0.69 9.50 -8.68
N VAL A 135 0.33 8.32 -8.22
CA VAL A 135 -0.84 7.56 -8.69
C VAL A 135 -2.01 7.67 -7.73
N SER A 136 -3.21 7.82 -8.27
CA SER A 136 -4.47 7.71 -7.53
C SER A 136 -5.16 6.40 -7.89
N ILE A 137 -5.24 5.45 -6.94
CA ILE A 137 -5.92 4.16 -7.13
C ILE A 137 -7.27 4.23 -6.41
N LYS A 138 -8.36 3.96 -7.12
CA LYS A 138 -9.72 4.16 -6.62
C LYS A 138 -10.60 2.93 -6.79
N ARG A 139 -11.50 2.70 -5.83
CA ARG A 139 -12.58 1.71 -5.90
C ARG A 139 -12.09 0.30 -6.23
N THR A 140 -10.98 -0.12 -5.61
CA THR A 140 -10.33 -1.42 -5.82
C THR A 140 -10.48 -2.32 -4.60
N PHE A 141 -10.50 -3.64 -4.81
CA PHE A 141 -10.48 -4.60 -3.70
C PHE A 141 -9.07 -4.73 -3.11
N ILE A 142 -8.03 -4.88 -3.94
CA ILE A 142 -6.63 -4.67 -3.59
C ILE A 142 -6.14 -3.46 -4.39
N GLY A 143 -5.60 -2.45 -3.68
CA GLY A 143 -5.11 -1.25 -4.34
C GLY A 143 -3.80 -1.48 -5.08
N LEU A 144 -2.73 -1.70 -4.34
CA LEU A 144 -1.40 -2.02 -4.86
C LEU A 144 -0.92 -3.35 -4.27
N TYR A 145 -0.46 -4.25 -5.14
CA TYR A 145 0.08 -5.54 -4.75
C TYR A 145 1.51 -5.75 -5.25
N ILE A 146 2.48 -5.90 -4.35
CA ILE A 146 3.87 -6.23 -4.67
C ILE A 146 4.05 -7.73 -4.45
N LYS A 147 4.15 -8.50 -5.54
CA LYS A 147 4.14 -9.97 -5.53
C LYS A 147 5.53 -10.55 -5.38
N TYR A 148 5.59 -11.74 -4.79
CA TYR A 148 6.73 -12.62 -4.89
C TYR A 148 6.62 -13.41 -6.20
N GLY A 149 7.52 -13.18 -7.15
CA GLY A 149 7.55 -13.93 -8.42
C GLY A 149 8.02 -15.39 -8.21
N VAL A 150 7.84 -16.22 -9.21
CA VAL A 150 8.22 -17.65 -9.14
C VAL A 150 9.73 -17.83 -8.96
N ASN A 151 10.53 -17.02 -9.63
CA ASN A 151 11.98 -17.10 -9.58
C ASN A 151 12.59 -16.05 -8.65
N ASN A 152 11.89 -14.95 -8.43
CA ASN A 152 12.42 -13.79 -7.76
C ASN A 152 11.33 -12.97 -7.10
N CYS A 153 11.71 -12.33 -6.01
CA CYS A 153 10.96 -11.31 -5.32
C CYS A 153 10.92 -10.01 -6.14
N SER A 154 9.81 -9.28 -6.11
CA SER A 154 9.79 -7.89 -6.55
C SER A 154 10.53 -7.06 -5.51
N SER A 155 11.84 -6.91 -5.66
CA SER A 155 12.72 -6.22 -4.72
C SER A 155 13.23 -4.90 -5.24
N ASP A 156 13.76 -4.08 -4.32
CA ASP A 156 14.34 -2.77 -4.63
C ASP A 156 13.34 -1.82 -5.34
N CYS A 157 12.03 -2.04 -5.12
CA CYS A 157 11.01 -1.16 -5.67
C CYS A 157 10.92 0.15 -4.88
N ASP A 158 10.64 1.23 -5.59
CA ASP A 158 10.45 2.58 -5.03
C ASP A 158 9.01 3.04 -5.28
N ILE A 159 8.21 3.06 -4.23
CA ILE A 159 6.79 3.43 -4.27
C ILE A 159 6.63 4.75 -3.52
N ASP A 160 6.28 5.81 -4.23
CA ASP A 160 6.17 7.13 -3.63
C ASP A 160 4.91 7.89 -4.06
N THR A 161 4.29 8.57 -3.11
CA THR A 161 3.14 9.45 -3.35
C THR A 161 1.99 8.71 -4.07
N VAL A 162 1.57 7.56 -3.51
CA VAL A 162 0.44 6.78 -4.01
C VAL A 162 -0.75 6.94 -3.07
N ASN A 163 -1.91 7.33 -3.60
CA ASN A 163 -3.14 7.48 -2.84
C ASN A 163 -4.12 6.36 -3.23
N ILE A 164 -4.58 5.59 -2.24
CA ILE A 164 -5.46 4.45 -2.45
C ILE A 164 -6.80 4.71 -1.74
N VAL A 165 -7.89 4.53 -2.45
CA VAL A 165 -9.22 4.44 -1.87
C VAL A 165 -9.82 3.11 -2.32
N GLY A 166 -10.01 2.19 -1.40
CA GLY A 166 -10.58 0.87 -1.69
C GLY A 166 -12.06 0.92 -2.08
N ASN A 167 -12.64 -0.25 -2.20
CA ASN A 167 -14.06 -0.40 -2.57
C ASN A 167 -15.01 -0.51 -1.36
N GLY A 168 -14.49 -0.35 -0.14
CA GLY A 168 -15.30 -0.39 1.08
C GLY A 168 -15.87 -1.77 1.44
N LYS A 169 -15.31 -2.85 0.90
CA LYS A 169 -15.82 -4.21 1.15
C LYS A 169 -14.97 -4.97 2.17
N PRO A 170 -15.57 -5.92 2.91
CA PRO A 170 -14.84 -6.85 3.75
C PRO A 170 -13.75 -7.60 2.97
N GLY A 171 -12.58 -7.78 3.60
CA GLY A 171 -11.41 -8.39 2.97
C GLY A 171 -10.58 -7.44 2.10
N SER A 172 -11.04 -6.22 1.83
CA SER A 172 -10.31 -5.27 1.00
C SER A 172 -8.98 -4.84 1.66
N ILE A 173 -7.96 -4.65 0.81
CA ILE A 173 -6.59 -4.31 1.23
C ILE A 173 -6.10 -3.12 0.41
N GLY A 174 -5.56 -2.12 1.09
CA GLY A 174 -4.96 -0.98 0.39
C GLY A 174 -3.65 -1.36 -0.28
N LEU A 175 -2.69 -1.80 0.52
CA LEU A 175 -1.35 -2.21 0.08
C LEU A 175 -1.07 -3.63 0.57
N LEU A 176 -0.79 -4.55 -0.36
CA LEU A 176 -0.40 -5.92 -0.08
C LEU A 176 1.05 -6.17 -0.52
N ILE A 177 1.89 -6.69 0.39
CA ILE A 177 3.31 -6.92 0.13
C ILE A 177 3.68 -8.36 0.46
N ASP A 178 3.97 -9.12 -0.58
CA ASP A 178 4.51 -10.48 -0.52
C ASP A 178 5.99 -10.52 -0.94
N ALA A 179 6.68 -9.37 -0.93
CA ALA A 179 8.02 -9.20 -1.45
C ALA A 179 8.93 -8.46 -0.46
N CYS A 180 10.24 -8.48 -0.68
CA CYS A 180 11.23 -7.93 0.24
C CYS A 180 12.01 -6.74 -0.35
N ASP A 181 12.74 -6.04 0.53
CA ASP A 181 13.72 -5.01 0.19
C ASP A 181 13.13 -3.80 -0.56
N ASN A 182 11.85 -3.47 -0.31
CA ASN A 182 11.15 -2.36 -0.96
C ASN A 182 11.10 -1.11 -0.07
N THR A 183 11.11 0.06 -0.72
CA THR A 183 10.94 1.36 -0.07
C THR A 183 9.59 1.96 -0.48
N LEU A 184 8.75 2.27 0.54
CA LEU A 184 7.41 2.79 0.33
C LEU A 184 7.22 4.07 1.14
N THR A 185 6.88 5.17 0.47
CA THR A 185 6.83 6.49 1.09
C THR A 185 5.58 7.28 0.70
N ASN A 186 5.16 8.18 1.61
CA ASN A 186 4.15 9.21 1.33
C ASN A 186 2.80 8.68 0.79
N MET A 187 2.26 7.64 1.40
CA MET A 187 1.00 7.03 0.93
C MET A 187 -0.18 7.42 1.82
N ARG A 188 -1.35 7.55 1.20
CA ARG A 188 -2.65 7.67 1.87
C ARG A 188 -3.55 6.52 1.43
N ILE A 189 -4.18 5.85 2.41
CA ILE A 189 -5.00 4.66 2.15
C ILE A 189 -6.32 4.83 2.91
N ALA A 190 -7.45 4.62 2.23
CA ALA A 190 -8.77 4.76 2.85
C ALA A 190 -9.77 3.74 2.30
N SER A 191 -10.92 3.57 2.99
CA SER A 191 -12.04 2.71 2.58
C SER A 191 -11.62 1.26 2.30
N VAL A 192 -10.82 0.67 3.22
CA VAL A 192 -10.37 -0.73 3.19
C VAL A 192 -10.46 -1.34 4.59
N GLN A 193 -10.58 -2.66 4.67
CA GLN A 193 -10.52 -3.38 5.95
C GLN A 193 -9.09 -3.45 6.50
N ILE A 194 -8.10 -3.62 5.62
CA ILE A 194 -6.68 -3.65 5.99
C ILE A 194 -5.94 -2.57 5.19
N GLY A 195 -5.34 -1.60 5.89
CA GLY A 195 -4.57 -0.55 5.25
C GLY A 195 -3.35 -1.10 4.53
N VAL A 196 -2.43 -1.68 5.29
CA VAL A 196 -1.18 -2.26 4.79
C VAL A 196 -1.05 -3.68 5.32
N LYS A 197 -0.93 -4.67 4.43
CA LYS A 197 -0.69 -6.08 4.78
C LYS A 197 0.69 -6.50 4.29
N VAL A 198 1.53 -7.00 5.21
CA VAL A 198 2.93 -7.36 4.94
C VAL A 198 3.16 -8.80 5.34
N ASN A 199 3.56 -9.61 4.36
CA ASN A 199 3.84 -11.03 4.54
C ASN A 199 5.34 -11.36 4.36
N HIS A 200 6.18 -10.38 4.02
CA HIS A 200 7.61 -10.58 3.77
C HIS A 200 8.49 -9.51 4.44
N ALA A 201 9.77 -9.82 4.58
CA ALA A 201 10.73 -9.05 5.40
C ALA A 201 11.41 -7.90 4.64
N SER A 202 12.18 -7.12 5.38
CA SER A 202 13.16 -6.13 4.89
C SER A 202 12.56 -4.98 4.07
N ASN A 203 11.30 -4.63 4.31
CA ASN A 203 10.69 -3.47 3.67
C ASN A 203 10.79 -2.23 4.58
N PHE A 204 10.91 -1.07 3.97
CA PHE A 204 10.95 0.22 4.63
C PHE A 204 9.70 1.05 4.30
N PHE A 205 8.96 1.44 5.34
CA PHE A 205 7.72 2.21 5.26
C PHE A 205 7.92 3.57 5.91
N ARG A 206 7.64 4.65 5.19
CA ARG A 206 7.74 6.00 5.74
C ARG A 206 6.54 6.87 5.37
N ASN A 207 5.97 7.54 6.38
CA ASN A 207 4.84 8.45 6.20
C ASN A 207 3.67 7.81 5.45
N ILE A 208 3.30 6.59 5.85
CA ILE A 208 2.13 5.89 5.32
C ILE A 208 0.97 6.07 6.29
N HIS A 209 -0.17 6.51 5.77
CA HIS A 209 -1.33 6.87 6.56
C HIS A 209 -2.58 6.14 6.09
N PRO A 210 -2.89 4.95 6.63
CA PRO A 210 -4.19 4.32 6.49
C PRO A 210 -5.23 4.97 7.42
N LEU A 211 -6.43 5.20 6.87
CA LEU A 211 -7.61 5.71 7.55
C LEU A 211 -8.79 4.76 7.36
N PHE A 212 -9.37 4.26 8.45
CA PHE A 212 -10.62 3.51 8.40
C PHE A 212 -11.80 4.46 8.15
N ILE A 213 -12.51 4.23 7.05
CA ILE A 213 -13.75 4.94 6.71
C ILE A 213 -14.94 4.05 7.06
N TYR A 214 -16.00 4.64 7.60
CA TYR A 214 -17.22 3.95 8.03
C TYR A 214 -18.13 3.61 6.84
N GLU A 215 -17.60 2.83 5.89
CA GLU A 215 -18.43 2.25 4.84
C GLU A 215 -19.40 1.22 5.47
N PRO A 216 -20.67 1.16 5.04
CA PRO A 216 -21.67 0.32 5.68
C PRO A 216 -21.25 -1.15 5.82
N GLU A 217 -20.64 -1.74 4.80
CA GLU A 217 -20.16 -3.13 4.83
C GLU A 217 -18.92 -3.31 5.73
N LEU A 218 -18.05 -2.31 5.86
CA LEU A 218 -16.83 -2.38 6.69
C LEU A 218 -17.13 -2.22 8.17
N VAL A 219 -18.13 -1.46 8.56
CA VAL A 219 -18.47 -1.22 9.97
C VAL A 219 -18.75 -2.52 10.72
N ASP A 220 -19.45 -3.45 10.09
CA ASP A 220 -19.75 -4.77 10.68
C ASP A 220 -18.49 -5.62 10.88
N HIS A 221 -17.40 -5.32 10.16
CA HIS A 221 -16.10 -5.99 10.24
C HIS A 221 -15.03 -5.14 10.96
N TYR A 222 -15.44 -4.11 11.68
CA TYR A 222 -14.51 -3.19 12.38
C TYR A 222 -13.54 -3.93 13.30
N GLN A 223 -13.99 -4.96 14.02
CA GLN A 223 -13.16 -5.68 15.01
C GLN A 223 -11.93 -6.36 14.37
N GLU A 224 -12.02 -6.74 13.10
CA GLU A 224 -10.96 -7.33 12.27
C GLU A 224 -10.33 -6.31 11.32
N SER A 225 -10.43 -5.01 11.62
CA SER A 225 -9.79 -3.96 10.83
C SER A 225 -8.39 -3.64 11.37
N TYR A 226 -7.45 -3.45 10.44
CA TYR A 226 -6.04 -3.21 10.77
C TYR A 226 -5.47 -2.08 9.94
N GLY A 227 -4.80 -1.12 10.61
CA GLY A 227 -4.02 -0.11 9.90
C GLY A 227 -2.82 -0.73 9.20
N PHE A 228 -2.01 -1.46 9.98
CA PHE A 228 -0.87 -2.24 9.51
C PHE A 228 -0.99 -3.68 10.06
N TYR A 229 -0.95 -4.65 9.17
CA TYR A 229 -1.02 -6.08 9.50
C TYR A 229 0.25 -6.76 8.99
N ASP A 230 1.21 -7.00 9.88
CA ASP A 230 2.51 -7.58 9.54
C ASP A 230 2.69 -8.95 10.20
N THR A 231 2.91 -9.97 9.38
CA THR A 231 3.18 -11.36 9.85
C THR A 231 4.63 -11.78 9.66
N SER A 232 5.47 -10.87 9.19
CA SER A 232 6.88 -11.10 8.89
C SER A 232 7.82 -10.42 9.90
N SER A 233 9.09 -10.29 9.59
CA SER A 233 10.08 -9.66 10.46
C SER A 233 11.14 -8.87 9.68
N GLY A 234 11.83 -7.95 10.37
CA GLY A 234 12.90 -7.14 9.77
C GLY A 234 12.40 -5.97 8.95
N ASN A 235 11.14 -5.54 9.15
CA ASN A 235 10.59 -4.34 8.52
C ASN A 235 10.80 -3.11 9.40
N TRP A 236 10.91 -1.94 8.75
CA TRP A 236 11.01 -0.64 9.41
C TRP A 236 9.82 0.23 9.09
N TYR A 237 9.17 0.77 10.12
CA TYR A 237 8.07 1.71 10.04
C TYR A 237 8.52 3.04 10.65
N ASP A 238 8.67 4.06 9.83
CA ASP A 238 9.09 5.41 10.22
C ASP A 238 7.95 6.42 9.97
N MET A 239 7.55 7.15 10.99
CA MET A 239 6.48 8.18 10.91
C MET A 239 5.15 7.66 10.34
N CYS A 240 4.88 6.35 10.42
CA CYS A 240 3.63 5.78 9.95
C CYS A 240 2.48 6.10 10.90
N TYR A 241 1.30 6.37 10.34
CA TYR A 241 0.16 6.85 11.09
C TYR A 241 -1.11 6.06 10.77
N SER A 242 -1.63 5.31 11.75
CA SER A 242 -2.89 4.58 11.63
C SER A 242 -4.03 5.37 12.25
N ASP A 243 -5.11 5.55 11.50
CA ASP A 243 -6.27 6.34 11.93
C ASP A 243 -7.53 5.46 11.95
N GLN A 244 -8.21 5.39 13.10
CA GLN A 244 -9.54 4.81 13.32
C GLN A 244 -9.66 3.27 13.15
N PHE A 245 -8.63 2.52 12.82
CA PHE A 245 -8.70 1.05 12.78
C PHE A 245 -8.84 0.43 14.18
N ALA A 246 -9.49 -0.73 14.31
CA ALA A 246 -9.61 -1.44 15.58
C ALA A 246 -8.23 -1.81 16.16
N THR A 247 -7.32 -2.26 15.32
CA THR A 247 -5.89 -2.43 15.63
C THR A 247 -5.05 -1.56 14.69
N ALA A 248 -4.24 -0.67 15.27
CA ALA A 248 -3.40 0.19 14.46
C ALA A 248 -2.22 -0.57 13.84
N PHE A 249 -1.47 -1.31 14.65
CA PHE A 249 -0.31 -2.10 14.22
C PHE A 249 -0.40 -3.52 14.80
N TYR A 250 -0.71 -4.50 13.93
CA TYR A 250 -0.70 -5.91 14.27
C TYR A 250 0.66 -6.52 13.94
N MET A 251 1.21 -7.25 14.88
CA MET A 251 2.47 -7.99 14.78
C MET A 251 2.17 -9.47 14.92
N GLY A 252 2.46 -10.25 13.88
CA GLY A 252 2.32 -11.70 13.88
C GLY A 252 3.19 -12.40 14.95
N PRO A 253 3.00 -13.70 15.16
CA PRO A 253 3.63 -14.41 16.30
C PRO A 253 5.16 -14.44 16.31
N ARG A 254 5.81 -14.16 15.17
CA ARG A 254 7.28 -14.17 15.01
C ARG A 254 7.83 -12.82 14.57
N THR A 255 7.03 -11.78 14.61
CA THR A 255 7.40 -10.44 14.13
C THR A 255 8.49 -9.84 15.01
N MET A 256 9.53 -9.32 14.35
CA MET A 256 10.64 -8.55 14.92
C MET A 256 10.88 -7.33 14.03
N ASN A 257 10.20 -6.23 14.30
CA ASN A 257 10.22 -5.00 13.49
C ASN A 257 10.63 -3.80 14.33
N ILE A 258 10.95 -2.70 13.64
CA ILE A 258 11.21 -1.40 14.25
C ILE A 258 10.09 -0.45 13.87
N TYR A 259 9.46 0.17 14.87
CA TYR A 259 8.46 1.21 14.72
C TYR A 259 9.04 2.48 15.35
N ASP A 260 9.34 3.48 14.53
CA ASP A 260 9.92 4.76 14.96
C ASP A 260 8.95 5.91 14.68
N ILE A 261 8.63 6.69 15.70
CA ILE A 261 7.72 7.85 15.63
C ILE A 261 6.36 7.48 15.01
N CYS A 262 5.95 6.22 15.11
CA CYS A 262 4.64 5.79 14.60
C CYS A 262 3.50 6.27 15.49
N ARG A 263 2.33 6.45 14.89
CA ARG A 263 1.19 7.06 15.56
C ARG A 263 -0.10 6.29 15.35
N SER A 264 -0.93 6.23 16.38
CA SER A 264 -2.32 5.75 16.28
C SER A 264 -3.28 6.75 16.85
N PHE A 265 -4.42 6.91 16.18
CA PHE A 265 -5.37 7.94 16.55
C PHE A 265 -6.81 7.45 16.42
N TRP A 266 -7.63 7.72 17.45
CA TRP A 266 -9.07 7.44 17.46
C TRP A 266 -9.84 8.68 17.91
N TYR A 267 -10.67 9.23 17.04
CA TYR A 267 -11.56 10.35 17.37
C TYR A 267 -13.04 9.97 17.29
N SER A 268 -13.41 8.91 16.57
CA SER A 268 -14.78 8.40 16.43
C SER A 268 -14.78 6.93 16.03
N PRO A 269 -14.36 6.00 16.93
CA PRO A 269 -14.24 4.58 16.58
C PRO A 269 -15.60 3.98 16.25
N ALA A 270 -15.62 3.06 15.26
CA ALA A 270 -16.82 2.35 14.85
C ALA A 270 -17.24 1.27 15.85
N GLY A 271 -16.33 0.83 16.72
CA GLY A 271 -16.59 -0.23 17.70
C GLY A 271 -15.71 -0.11 18.95
N ASN A 272 -15.73 -1.15 19.78
CA ASN A 272 -15.14 -1.14 21.12
C ASN A 272 -13.67 -1.60 21.17
N LYS A 273 -13.07 -2.08 20.06
CA LYS A 273 -11.65 -2.45 20.04
C LYS A 273 -10.83 -1.24 19.61
N GLN A 274 -9.86 -0.86 20.43
CA GLN A 274 -8.89 0.20 20.16
C GLN A 274 -7.54 -0.23 20.71
N VAL A 275 -6.70 -0.78 19.85
CA VAL A 275 -5.38 -1.30 20.21
C VAL A 275 -4.31 -0.60 19.36
N GLY A 276 -3.34 0.04 20.00
CA GLY A 276 -2.21 0.65 19.31
C GLY A 276 -1.33 -0.39 18.66
N PHE A 277 -0.79 -1.30 19.46
CA PHE A 277 0.06 -2.40 19.01
C PHE A 277 -0.50 -3.74 19.52
N GLU A 278 -0.61 -4.73 18.64
CA GLU A 278 -1.08 -6.08 19.00
C GLU A 278 -0.02 -7.10 18.61
N ALA A 279 0.61 -7.76 19.59
CA ALA A 279 1.54 -8.85 19.37
C ALA A 279 0.81 -10.19 19.53
N ALA A 280 0.60 -10.92 18.44
CA ALA A 280 -0.08 -12.22 18.43
C ALA A 280 0.75 -13.38 19.02
N GLY A 281 1.98 -13.11 19.41
CA GLY A 281 2.89 -14.02 20.10
C GLY A 281 3.62 -13.31 21.23
N GLN A 282 4.91 -13.62 21.39
CA GLN A 282 5.79 -12.84 22.25
C GLN A 282 6.10 -11.50 21.59
N PHE A 283 6.24 -10.46 22.39
CA PHE A 283 6.63 -9.15 21.87
C PHE A 283 8.15 -9.09 21.69
N ASN A 284 8.61 -9.00 20.43
CA ASN A 284 10.03 -8.96 20.07
C ASN A 284 10.44 -7.72 19.26
N SER A 285 9.50 -6.84 18.96
CA SER A 285 9.73 -5.62 18.18
C SER A 285 10.24 -4.47 19.05
N VAL A 286 10.75 -3.42 18.39
CA VAL A 286 11.19 -2.19 19.04
C VAL A 286 10.23 -1.06 18.68
N LEU A 287 9.64 -0.41 19.69
CA LEU A 287 8.81 0.77 19.54
C LEU A 287 9.56 1.97 20.09
N LYS A 288 9.80 3.00 19.26
CA LYS A 288 10.50 4.24 19.65
C LYS A 288 9.58 5.43 19.47
N SER A 289 9.39 6.20 20.52
CA SER A 289 8.62 7.45 20.49
C SER A 289 7.26 7.33 19.79
N CYS A 290 6.64 6.16 19.90
CA CYS A 290 5.35 5.90 19.28
C CYS A 290 4.22 6.53 20.12
N GLU A 291 3.26 7.15 19.43
CA GLU A 291 2.13 7.84 20.06
C GLU A 291 0.83 7.06 19.91
N ILE A 292 0.11 6.90 21.01
CA ILE A 292 -1.26 6.40 21.03
C ILE A 292 -2.18 7.50 21.58
N ASN A 293 -3.11 7.92 20.77
CA ASN A 293 -4.00 9.03 21.09
C ASN A 293 -5.49 8.62 21.02
N PHE A 294 -6.12 8.52 22.17
CA PHE A 294 -7.56 8.28 22.30
C PHE A 294 -8.26 9.60 22.62
N ARG A 295 -9.19 10.06 21.77
CA ARG A 295 -9.97 11.28 22.04
C ARG A 295 -11.25 11.02 22.83
N PHE A 296 -11.80 9.80 22.79
CA PHE A 296 -13.08 9.49 23.43
C PHE A 296 -12.93 8.56 24.62
N PRO A 297 -13.39 8.96 25.82
CA PRO A 297 -13.19 8.21 27.06
C PRO A 297 -14.10 6.98 27.23
N LYS A 298 -14.90 6.60 26.23
CA LYS A 298 -15.89 5.53 26.34
C LYS A 298 -15.34 4.12 26.16
N VAL A 299 -14.07 3.98 25.81
CA VAL A 299 -13.44 2.70 25.49
C VAL A 299 -12.12 2.58 26.26
N ASP A 300 -11.89 1.43 26.87
CA ASP A 300 -10.60 1.11 27.46
C ASP A 300 -9.60 0.82 26.34
N GLY A 301 -8.99 1.89 25.81
CA GLY A 301 -7.96 1.81 24.79
C GLY A 301 -6.69 1.15 25.34
N LYS A 302 -6.00 0.39 24.50
CA LYS A 302 -4.76 -0.30 24.87
C LYS A 302 -3.58 0.18 24.05
N TYR A 303 -2.49 0.53 24.72
CA TYR A 303 -1.24 0.84 24.04
C TYR A 303 -0.69 -0.39 23.32
N ILE A 304 -0.58 -1.51 24.04
CA ILE A 304 -0.14 -2.79 23.50
C ILE A 304 -0.90 -3.95 24.12
N THR A 305 -1.20 -4.96 23.33
CA THR A 305 -1.61 -6.29 23.79
C THR A 305 -0.57 -7.31 23.38
N VAL A 306 -0.28 -8.28 24.28
CA VAL A 306 0.73 -9.33 24.05
C VAL A 306 0.10 -10.66 24.37
N ALA A 307 0.02 -11.57 23.39
CA ALA A 307 -0.66 -12.86 23.55
C ALA A 307 0.13 -13.88 24.36
N LYS A 308 1.47 -13.79 24.39
CA LYS A 308 2.35 -14.69 25.15
C LYS A 308 3.38 -13.89 25.94
N GLU A 309 3.57 -14.24 27.20
CA GLU A 309 4.61 -13.63 28.04
C GLU A 309 6.02 -13.96 27.52
N GLY A 310 6.97 -13.10 27.89
CA GLY A 310 8.37 -13.17 27.44
C GLY A 310 8.59 -12.40 26.14
N GLY A 311 9.78 -12.58 25.58
CA GLY A 311 10.22 -11.85 24.39
C GLY A 311 11.30 -10.82 24.71
N THR A 312 11.92 -10.27 23.67
CA THR A 312 13.06 -9.34 23.74
C THR A 312 12.69 -7.92 23.33
N GLY A 313 11.42 -7.68 23.06
CA GLY A 313 10.91 -6.38 22.61
C GLY A 313 11.07 -5.28 23.65
N SER A 314 11.10 -4.05 23.17
CA SER A 314 11.22 -2.88 24.03
C SER A 314 10.41 -1.70 23.51
N ILE A 315 9.91 -0.90 24.45
CA ILE A 315 9.21 0.35 24.19
C ILE A 315 10.08 1.46 24.76
N ASP A 316 10.54 2.37 23.92
CA ASP A 316 11.31 3.53 24.29
C ASP A 316 10.46 4.80 24.15
N THR A 317 10.41 5.58 25.22
CA THR A 317 9.73 6.88 25.30
C THR A 317 8.29 6.83 24.72
N PRO A 318 7.38 5.98 25.26
CA PRO A 318 6.01 5.93 24.78
C PRO A 318 5.26 7.25 25.04
N LEU A 319 4.47 7.68 24.07
CA LEU A 319 3.59 8.84 24.19
C LEU A 319 2.14 8.37 24.34
N VAL A 320 1.59 8.49 25.53
CA VAL A 320 0.26 7.94 25.87
C VAL A 320 -0.60 9.01 26.54
N ASN A 321 -1.88 9.04 26.18
CA ASN A 321 -2.87 9.77 26.95
C ASN A 321 -3.39 8.89 28.09
N ASP A 322 -2.89 9.08 29.31
CA ASP A 322 -3.13 8.23 30.47
C ASP A 322 -4.57 8.21 30.97
N GLU A 323 -5.26 9.33 30.84
CA GLU A 323 -6.66 9.42 31.32
C GLU A 323 -7.58 8.47 30.54
N LEU A 324 -7.18 8.10 29.31
CA LEU A 324 -7.98 7.31 28.38
C LEU A 324 -7.38 5.93 28.11
N CYS A 325 -6.15 5.68 28.53
CA CYS A 325 -5.47 4.40 28.43
C CYS A 325 -5.23 3.84 29.84
N LYS A 326 -6.19 3.09 30.38
CA LYS A 326 -6.08 2.52 31.71
C LYS A 326 -5.23 1.26 31.78
N ASP A 327 -4.96 0.63 30.62
CA ASP A 327 -4.11 -0.54 30.54
C ASP A 327 -2.64 -0.13 30.63
N ASP A 328 -1.95 -0.64 31.65
CA ASP A 328 -0.53 -0.36 31.89
C ASP A 328 0.40 -1.50 31.44
N THR A 329 -0.09 -2.46 30.65
CA THR A 329 0.70 -3.58 30.12
C THR A 329 1.99 -3.13 29.44
N TYR A 330 1.96 -1.98 28.74
CA TYR A 330 3.14 -1.41 28.07
C TYR A 330 4.29 -1.07 29.03
N LYS A 331 4.00 -0.76 30.31
CA LYS A 331 5.02 -0.42 31.31
C LYS A 331 6.00 -1.57 31.56
N LYS A 332 5.57 -2.82 31.39
CA LYS A 332 6.44 -4.00 31.51
C LYS A 332 7.60 -4.03 30.53
N TYR A 333 7.40 -3.39 29.38
CA TYR A 333 8.36 -3.38 28.25
C TYR A 333 9.05 -2.03 28.09
N THR A 334 8.67 -1.01 28.88
CA THR A 334 9.17 0.35 28.75
C THR A 334 10.60 0.46 29.26
N LYS A 335 11.47 1.03 28.42
CA LYS A 335 12.82 1.50 28.79
C LYS A 335 12.83 3.02 28.69
N GLY A 336 13.12 3.71 29.79
CA GLY A 336 13.10 5.18 29.85
C GLY A 336 11.84 5.78 30.48
N ASN A 337 11.69 7.09 30.38
CA ASN A 337 10.57 7.81 30.98
C ASN A 337 9.36 7.81 30.08
N VAL A 338 8.18 7.56 30.66
CA VAL A 338 6.90 7.74 29.98
C VAL A 338 6.63 9.23 29.88
N THR A 339 6.47 9.74 28.66
CA THR A 339 6.14 11.15 28.43
C THR A 339 4.65 11.31 28.20
N TRP A 340 4.03 12.20 28.97
CA TRP A 340 2.62 12.49 28.93
C TRP A 340 2.34 13.65 27.96
N ARG A 341 1.35 13.49 27.08
CA ARG A 341 0.77 14.66 26.40
C ARG A 341 -0.50 15.09 27.14
N PRO A 342 -0.58 16.36 27.59
CA PRO A 342 -1.82 16.91 28.09
C PRO A 342 -2.89 16.88 26.99
N LYS A 343 -4.17 16.83 27.41
CA LYS A 343 -5.32 16.96 26.48
C LYS A 343 -5.07 18.16 25.56
N SER A 344 -5.06 17.93 24.25
CA SER A 344 -5.26 19.03 23.31
C SER A 344 -6.73 19.46 23.43
N HIS A 345 -6.97 20.66 23.89
CA HIS A 345 -8.28 21.30 23.97
C HIS A 345 -8.92 21.47 22.61
#